data_ce2177d8f7b853197db105c2fd16e8ca
#
_entry.id   ce2177d8f7b853197db105c2fd16e8ca
#
_cell.length_a   1.000
_cell.length_b   1.000
_cell.length_c   1.000
_cell.angle_alpha   90.00
_cell.angle_beta   90.00
_cell.angle_gamma   90.00
#
_symmetry.space_group_name_H-M   'P 1'
#
loop_
_entity.id
_entity.type
_entity.pdbx_description
1 polymer ?
#
loop_
_entity_poly.entity_id
_entity_poly.type
_entity_poly.pdbx_seq_one_letter_code
_entity_poly.pdbx_strand_id
1 'polypeptide(L)'
;MAEAAVDPALDSAIRAFLDEVQVERGLSPLTVAAYRRDLAQFAAVAGESWRHDPEPVRDFVNSLRRAGRRPSTQARKVAAIRSFYGFALREELADRDVAALLDAPKAGSYLPDVLSAEAVAAILDAPPADNAAGIRDRAILELLYASGLRVSELTGLDTDRLDLAGLQVRVIGKGNRERRVPMGDEARERIHRYLAGPREEWTAGRPTAAVFVSQRGARLTRESVGRLVRRWAAAAGVESRVTPHTFRHSFATHLLEGGADLRVVQTLLGHASISTTQLYTHLTGERLREVYARAHPRA
;
A
#
# COMPACT_ATOMS: atom_id res chain seq x y z
N MET A 1 27.14 -26.80 -1.22
CA MET A 1 25.86 -27.25 -0.65
C MET A 1 24.93 -27.53 -1.82
N ALA A 2 24.49 -28.78 -2.00
CA ALA A 2 23.56 -29.12 -3.06
C ALA A 2 22.24 -28.36 -2.83
N GLU A 3 21.75 -27.69 -3.85
CA GLU A 3 20.43 -27.09 -3.87
C GLU A 3 19.43 -28.23 -3.71
N ALA A 4 18.74 -28.31 -2.58
CA ALA A 4 17.77 -29.37 -2.35
C ALA A 4 16.68 -29.22 -3.42
N ALA A 5 16.50 -30.25 -4.23
CA ALA A 5 15.46 -30.27 -5.24
C ALA A 5 14.10 -30.13 -4.54
N VAL A 6 13.29 -29.16 -4.98
CA VAL A 6 11.93 -28.99 -4.47
C VAL A 6 11.11 -30.23 -4.84
N ASP A 7 10.33 -30.76 -3.89
CA ASP A 7 9.39 -31.85 -4.16
C ASP A 7 8.41 -31.45 -5.29
N PRO A 8 8.36 -32.19 -6.41
CA PRO A 8 7.47 -31.85 -7.52
C PRO A 8 5.99 -31.83 -7.14
N ALA A 9 5.58 -32.64 -6.15
CA ALA A 9 4.20 -32.62 -5.66
C ALA A 9 3.88 -31.37 -4.86
N LEU A 10 4.83 -30.90 -4.04
CA LEU A 10 4.69 -29.62 -3.31
C LEU A 10 4.62 -28.43 -4.28
N ASP A 11 5.49 -28.41 -5.29
CA ASP A 11 5.51 -27.34 -6.29
C ASP A 11 4.19 -27.29 -7.09
N SER A 12 3.63 -28.46 -7.45
CA SER A 12 2.33 -28.57 -8.10
C SER A 12 1.19 -28.07 -7.19
N ALA A 13 1.19 -28.47 -5.92
CA ALA A 13 0.20 -28.03 -4.94
C ALA A 13 0.25 -26.52 -4.71
N ILE A 14 1.44 -25.93 -4.63
CA ILE A 14 1.63 -24.48 -4.51
C ILE A 14 1.09 -23.74 -5.73
N ARG A 15 1.31 -24.25 -6.94
CA ARG A 15 0.75 -23.65 -8.17
C ARG A 15 -0.78 -23.66 -8.14
N ALA A 16 -1.38 -24.82 -7.85
CA ALA A 16 -2.83 -24.92 -7.75
C ALA A 16 -3.42 -23.95 -6.71
N PHE A 17 -2.78 -23.82 -5.54
CA PHE A 17 -3.17 -22.83 -4.53
C PHE A 17 -3.08 -21.40 -5.04
N LEU A 18 -2.00 -21.04 -5.75
CA LEU A 18 -1.82 -19.68 -6.28
C LEU A 18 -2.87 -19.34 -7.34
N ASP A 19 -3.29 -20.33 -8.14
CA ASP A 19 -4.36 -20.17 -9.12
C ASP A 19 -5.71 -19.99 -8.42
N GLU A 20 -6.04 -20.80 -7.38
CA GLU A 20 -7.27 -20.62 -6.58
C GLU A 20 -7.33 -19.22 -5.97
N VAL A 21 -6.27 -18.78 -5.29
CA VAL A 21 -6.30 -17.46 -4.62
C VAL A 21 -6.37 -16.30 -5.60
N GLN A 22 -5.88 -16.49 -6.82
CA GLN A 22 -5.97 -15.49 -7.88
C GLN A 22 -7.37 -15.45 -8.51
N VAL A 23 -7.92 -16.61 -8.87
CA VAL A 23 -9.16 -16.72 -9.65
C VAL A 23 -10.38 -16.68 -8.73
N GLU A 24 -10.43 -17.51 -7.69
CA GLU A 24 -11.63 -17.68 -6.87
C GLU A 24 -11.71 -16.67 -5.73
N ARG A 25 -10.58 -16.41 -5.03
CA ARG A 25 -10.55 -15.46 -3.91
C ARG A 25 -10.30 -14.02 -4.34
N GLY A 26 -10.02 -13.75 -5.60
CA GLY A 26 -9.81 -12.42 -6.15
C GLY A 26 -8.71 -11.62 -5.41
N LEU A 27 -7.64 -12.30 -4.95
CA LEU A 27 -6.54 -11.61 -4.28
C LEU A 27 -5.78 -10.73 -5.27
N SER A 28 -5.26 -9.60 -4.76
CA SER A 28 -4.48 -8.70 -5.61
C SER A 28 -3.25 -9.40 -6.20
N PRO A 29 -2.83 -9.06 -7.43
CA PRO A 29 -1.60 -9.61 -8.04
C PRO A 29 -0.37 -9.48 -7.14
N LEU A 30 -0.31 -8.42 -6.31
CA LEU A 30 0.77 -8.21 -5.35
C LEU A 30 0.73 -9.20 -4.19
N THR A 31 -0.47 -9.57 -3.72
CA THR A 31 -0.63 -10.58 -2.66
C THR A 31 -0.25 -11.95 -3.19
N VAL A 32 -0.70 -12.30 -4.40
CA VAL A 32 -0.33 -13.55 -5.07
C VAL A 32 1.19 -13.64 -5.28
N ALA A 33 1.83 -12.57 -5.76
CA ALA A 33 3.28 -12.51 -5.91
C ALA A 33 4.04 -12.59 -4.58
N ALA A 34 3.46 -12.07 -3.48
CA ALA A 34 4.04 -12.22 -2.15
C ALA A 34 3.92 -13.67 -1.66
N TYR A 35 2.75 -14.29 -1.81
CA TYR A 35 2.53 -15.70 -1.46
C TYR A 35 3.43 -16.62 -2.26
N ARG A 36 3.54 -16.40 -3.57
CA ARG A 36 4.46 -17.17 -4.43
C ARG A 36 5.89 -17.15 -3.91
N ARG A 37 6.43 -15.98 -3.58
CA ARG A 37 7.79 -15.85 -3.04
C ARG A 37 7.97 -16.51 -1.67
N ASP A 38 6.96 -16.41 -0.81
CA ASP A 38 7.02 -16.97 0.53
C ASP A 38 6.94 -18.50 0.50
N LEU A 39 6.05 -19.05 -0.32
CA LEU A 39 5.89 -20.49 -0.49
C LEU A 39 7.06 -21.12 -1.25
N ALA A 40 7.66 -20.44 -2.22
CA ALA A 40 8.88 -20.91 -2.86
C ALA A 40 10.05 -21.03 -1.86
N GLN A 41 10.18 -20.09 -0.91
CA GLN A 41 11.18 -20.19 0.15
C GLN A 41 10.89 -21.33 1.14
N PHE A 42 9.62 -21.60 1.41
CA PHE A 42 9.22 -22.76 2.21
C PHE A 42 9.52 -24.07 1.47
N ALA A 43 9.14 -24.20 0.21
CA ALA A 43 9.34 -25.37 -0.61
C ALA A 43 10.83 -25.79 -0.72
N ALA A 44 11.74 -24.81 -0.72
CA ALA A 44 13.17 -25.07 -0.76
C ALA A 44 13.72 -25.80 0.49
N VAL A 45 12.94 -25.88 1.58
CA VAL A 45 13.34 -26.54 2.84
C VAL A 45 12.36 -27.60 3.32
N ALA A 46 11.19 -27.74 2.70
CA ALA A 46 10.12 -28.59 3.19
C ALA A 46 10.33 -30.09 2.93
N GLY A 47 11.04 -30.45 1.85
CA GLY A 47 11.24 -31.87 1.46
C GLY A 47 9.92 -32.59 1.18
N GLU A 48 9.97 -33.94 1.10
CA GLU A 48 8.83 -34.80 0.76
C GLU A 48 7.81 -34.97 1.92
N SER A 49 8.22 -34.71 3.16
CA SER A 49 7.39 -34.94 4.35
C SER A 49 6.35 -33.82 4.60
N TRP A 50 6.28 -32.80 3.75
CA TRP A 50 5.43 -31.63 3.92
C TRP A 50 3.94 -31.94 4.14
N ARG A 51 3.45 -33.12 3.68
CA ARG A 51 2.03 -33.49 3.75
C ARG A 51 1.55 -33.82 5.15
N HIS A 52 2.42 -34.35 6.00
CA HIS A 52 2.05 -34.91 7.31
C HIS A 52 2.96 -34.50 8.46
N ASP A 53 4.20 -34.05 8.18
CA ASP A 53 5.18 -33.70 9.20
C ASP A 53 5.18 -32.19 9.48
N PRO A 54 5.01 -31.76 10.74
CA PRO A 54 5.10 -30.34 11.10
C PRO A 54 6.53 -29.81 11.18
N GLU A 55 7.56 -30.67 11.21
CA GLU A 55 8.95 -30.23 11.39
C GLU A 55 9.44 -29.30 10.26
N PRO A 56 9.18 -29.55 8.96
CA PRO A 56 9.59 -28.62 7.92
C PRO A 56 9.05 -27.21 8.09
N VAL A 57 7.80 -27.10 8.58
CA VAL A 57 7.16 -25.81 8.83
C VAL A 57 7.78 -25.11 10.05
N ARG A 58 8.07 -25.87 11.12
CA ARG A 58 8.76 -25.36 12.33
C ARG A 58 10.17 -24.90 11.99
N ASP A 59 10.91 -25.70 11.24
CA ASP A 59 12.27 -25.39 10.81
C ASP A 59 12.33 -24.14 9.95
N PHE A 60 11.38 -24.01 9.03
CA PHE A 60 11.27 -22.78 8.24
C PHE A 60 11.05 -21.55 9.14
N VAL A 61 10.09 -21.59 10.07
CA VAL A 61 9.83 -20.48 10.99
C VAL A 61 11.04 -20.19 11.87
N ASN A 62 11.70 -21.21 12.39
CA ASN A 62 12.92 -21.06 13.21
C ASN A 62 14.08 -20.47 12.38
N SER A 63 14.20 -20.82 11.09
CA SER A 63 15.19 -20.25 10.19
C SER A 63 14.98 -18.74 10.00
N LEU A 64 13.71 -18.29 9.90
CA LEU A 64 13.38 -16.87 9.81
C LEU A 64 13.75 -16.10 11.08
N ARG A 65 13.56 -16.73 12.25
CA ARG A 65 13.98 -16.14 13.56
C ARG A 65 15.49 -16.02 13.64
N ARG A 66 16.23 -17.10 13.31
CA ARG A 66 17.70 -17.10 13.31
C ARG A 66 18.27 -16.09 12.31
N ALA A 67 17.63 -15.89 11.17
CA ALA A 67 18.02 -14.88 10.18
C ALA A 67 17.64 -13.44 10.56
N GLY A 68 17.15 -13.19 11.79
CA GLY A 68 16.79 -11.86 12.28
C GLY A 68 15.66 -11.19 11.47
N ARG A 69 14.80 -11.97 10.81
CA ARG A 69 13.69 -11.40 10.03
C ARG A 69 12.71 -10.67 10.93
N ARG A 70 12.21 -9.50 10.49
CA ARG A 70 11.25 -8.70 11.27
C ARG A 70 9.99 -9.49 11.62
N PRO A 71 9.39 -9.29 12.81
CA PRO A 71 8.18 -9.99 13.23
C PRO A 71 7.03 -9.91 12.21
N SER A 72 6.84 -8.75 11.57
CA SER A 72 5.83 -8.57 10.52
C SER A 72 6.10 -9.42 9.27
N THR A 73 7.37 -9.61 8.90
CA THR A 73 7.76 -10.49 7.80
C THR A 73 7.52 -11.95 8.17
N GLN A 74 7.85 -12.35 9.40
CA GLN A 74 7.59 -13.70 9.89
C GLN A 74 6.08 -13.99 9.92
N ALA A 75 5.28 -13.09 10.49
CA ALA A 75 3.82 -13.21 10.54
C ALA A 75 3.20 -13.36 9.14
N ARG A 76 3.64 -12.56 8.15
CA ARG A 76 3.15 -12.68 6.77
C ARG A 76 3.47 -14.02 6.15
N LYS A 77 4.69 -14.55 6.35
CA LYS A 77 5.10 -15.86 5.82
C LYS A 77 4.33 -17.00 6.48
N VAL A 78 4.13 -16.94 7.80
CA VAL A 78 3.28 -17.88 8.51
C VAL A 78 1.85 -17.84 8.00
N ALA A 79 1.30 -16.65 7.73
CA ALA A 79 -0.04 -16.52 7.16
C ALA A 79 -0.15 -17.12 5.74
N ALA A 80 0.88 -16.97 4.90
CA ALA A 80 0.92 -17.60 3.58
C ALA A 80 0.91 -19.13 3.69
N ILE A 81 1.74 -19.70 4.59
CA ILE A 81 1.82 -21.13 4.83
C ILE A 81 0.49 -21.68 5.37
N ARG A 82 -0.12 -21.01 6.36
CA ARG A 82 -1.43 -21.41 6.88
C ARG A 82 -2.51 -21.40 5.80
N SER A 83 -2.52 -20.38 4.96
CA SER A 83 -3.48 -20.29 3.84
C SER A 83 -3.28 -21.41 2.84
N PHE A 84 -2.02 -21.79 2.56
CA PHE A 84 -1.68 -22.92 1.70
C PHE A 84 -2.12 -24.25 2.31
N TYR A 85 -1.81 -24.54 3.59
CA TYR A 85 -2.22 -25.80 4.21
C TYR A 85 -3.74 -25.90 4.37
N GLY A 86 -4.45 -24.80 4.62
CA GLY A 86 -5.91 -24.79 4.59
C GLY A 86 -6.49 -25.13 3.21
N PHE A 87 -5.80 -24.75 2.12
CA PHE A 87 -6.14 -25.19 0.77
C PHE A 87 -5.77 -26.67 0.58
N ALA A 88 -4.52 -27.06 0.86
CA ALA A 88 -4.02 -28.40 0.64
C ALA A 88 -4.84 -29.47 1.39
N LEU A 89 -5.35 -29.14 2.57
CA LEU A 89 -6.23 -30.04 3.33
C LEU A 89 -7.61 -30.19 2.66
N ARG A 90 -8.22 -29.10 2.15
CA ARG A 90 -9.51 -29.16 1.47
C ARG A 90 -9.44 -29.94 0.16
N GLU A 91 -8.33 -29.84 -0.55
CA GLU A 91 -8.08 -30.52 -1.82
C GLU A 91 -7.45 -31.92 -1.62
N GLU A 92 -7.42 -32.43 -0.39
CA GLU A 92 -6.87 -33.74 -0.03
C GLU A 92 -5.40 -33.94 -0.48
N LEU A 93 -4.65 -32.84 -0.62
CA LEU A 93 -3.23 -32.82 -0.99
C LEU A 93 -2.31 -32.99 0.21
N ALA A 94 -2.81 -32.71 1.42
CA ALA A 94 -2.13 -32.90 2.69
C ALA A 94 -3.01 -33.71 3.65
N ASP A 95 -2.38 -34.53 4.49
CA ASP A 95 -3.08 -35.45 5.39
C ASP A 95 -3.63 -34.71 6.63
N ARG A 96 -3.01 -33.60 7.00
CA ARG A 96 -3.41 -32.74 8.16
C ARG A 96 -2.92 -31.30 8.00
N ASP A 97 -3.54 -30.38 8.73
CA ASP A 97 -3.06 -28.98 8.81
C ASP A 97 -1.90 -28.89 9.80
N VAL A 98 -0.69 -29.10 9.31
CA VAL A 98 0.54 -29.00 10.12
C VAL A 98 0.89 -27.55 10.49
N ALA A 99 0.27 -26.57 9.84
CA ALA A 99 0.48 -25.16 10.09
C ALA A 99 -0.48 -24.59 11.15
N ALA A 100 -1.53 -25.31 11.54
CA ALA A 100 -2.51 -24.87 12.54
C ALA A 100 -1.86 -24.56 13.90
N LEU A 101 -0.84 -25.33 14.29
CA LEU A 101 -0.13 -25.21 15.56
C LEU A 101 1.02 -24.20 15.57
N LEU A 102 1.25 -23.48 14.46
CA LEU A 102 2.27 -22.44 14.42
C LEU A 102 1.85 -21.25 15.29
N ASP A 103 2.63 -20.90 16.26
CA ASP A 103 2.50 -19.58 16.89
C ASP A 103 2.97 -18.51 15.91
N ALA A 104 2.03 -17.77 15.34
CA ALA A 104 2.39 -16.56 14.63
C ALA A 104 3.03 -15.59 15.63
N PRO A 105 4.24 -15.09 15.40
CA PRO A 105 4.79 -14.05 16.23
C PRO A 105 3.75 -12.94 16.32
N LYS A 106 3.36 -12.54 17.52
CA LYS A 106 2.55 -11.33 17.70
C LYS A 106 3.38 -10.23 17.05
N ALA A 107 2.94 -9.74 15.89
CA ALA A 107 3.45 -8.49 15.36
C ALA A 107 3.21 -7.50 16.49
N GLY A 108 4.28 -7.03 17.13
CA GLY A 108 4.15 -6.01 18.14
C GLY A 108 3.25 -4.92 17.56
N SER A 109 2.26 -4.46 18.29
CA SER A 109 1.45 -3.33 17.87
C SER A 109 2.38 -2.11 17.85
N TYR A 110 3.06 -1.95 16.74
CA TYR A 110 3.72 -0.69 16.43
C TYR A 110 2.57 0.27 16.18
N LEU A 111 2.29 1.12 17.18
CA LEU A 111 1.40 2.25 16.94
C LEU A 111 2.04 3.04 15.81
N PRO A 112 1.38 3.20 14.67
CA PRO A 112 1.97 3.94 13.57
C PRO A 112 2.27 5.36 14.08
N ASP A 113 3.49 5.85 13.86
CA ASP A 113 3.86 7.21 14.19
C ASP A 113 2.94 8.16 13.40
N VAL A 114 2.09 8.89 14.11
CA VAL A 114 1.32 10.00 13.56
C VAL A 114 2.25 11.21 13.56
N LEU A 115 2.42 11.83 12.41
CA LEU A 115 3.15 13.09 12.33
C LEU A 115 2.25 14.22 12.83
N SER A 116 2.79 15.17 13.57
CA SER A 116 2.07 16.40 13.87
C SER A 116 1.83 17.24 12.59
N ALA A 117 0.88 18.15 12.61
CA ALA A 117 0.59 19.02 11.48
C ALA A 117 1.82 19.87 11.08
N GLU A 118 2.60 20.32 12.07
CA GLU A 118 3.85 21.07 11.87
C GLU A 118 4.92 20.21 11.20
N ALA A 119 5.09 18.95 11.65
CA ALA A 119 6.04 18.02 11.03
C ALA A 119 5.65 17.68 9.59
N VAL A 120 4.36 17.51 9.31
CA VAL A 120 3.86 17.35 7.95
C VAL A 120 4.17 18.58 7.11
N ALA A 121 3.84 19.79 7.58
CA ALA A 121 4.11 21.03 6.86
C ALA A 121 5.60 21.18 6.53
N ALA A 122 6.49 20.92 7.50
CA ALA A 122 7.93 20.96 7.28
C ALA A 122 8.39 19.98 6.17
N ILE A 123 7.82 18.77 6.12
CA ILE A 123 8.14 17.80 5.05
C ILE A 123 7.60 18.25 3.69
N LEU A 124 6.39 18.82 3.64
CA LEU A 124 5.76 19.30 2.40
C LEU A 124 6.52 20.49 1.79
N ASP A 125 7.18 21.28 2.62
CA ASP A 125 7.93 22.48 2.20
C ASP A 125 9.44 22.22 2.01
N ALA A 126 9.96 21.08 2.45
CA ALA A 126 11.38 20.71 2.32
C ALA A 126 11.89 20.62 0.86
N PRO A 127 11.13 20.14 -0.14
CA PRO A 127 11.63 20.16 -1.50
C PRO A 127 11.80 21.58 -2.03
N PRO A 128 12.88 21.91 -2.77
CA PRO A 128 13.08 23.24 -3.34
C PRO A 128 11.95 23.61 -4.32
N ALA A 129 11.52 24.87 -4.28
CA ALA A 129 10.45 25.37 -5.16
C ALA A 129 10.95 25.95 -6.50
N ASP A 130 12.27 26.04 -6.68
CA ASP A 130 12.97 26.72 -7.78
C ASP A 130 13.49 25.76 -8.85
N ASN A 131 13.39 24.46 -8.64
CA ASN A 131 13.81 23.47 -9.63
C ASN A 131 12.71 22.45 -9.94
N ALA A 132 12.77 21.90 -11.14
CA ALA A 132 11.77 21.01 -11.71
C ALA A 132 11.48 19.75 -10.82
N ALA A 133 12.52 19.16 -10.25
CA ALA A 133 12.37 17.98 -9.40
C ALA A 133 11.69 18.32 -8.08
N GLY A 134 12.04 19.43 -7.46
CA GLY A 134 11.43 19.90 -6.22
C GLY A 134 9.97 20.28 -6.41
N ILE A 135 9.62 20.97 -7.52
CA ILE A 135 8.23 21.29 -7.87
C ILE A 135 7.39 20.01 -7.97
N ARG A 136 7.89 18.97 -8.66
CA ARG A 136 7.22 17.66 -8.70
C ARG A 136 7.05 17.05 -7.30
N ASP A 137 8.14 17.05 -6.55
CA ASP A 137 8.18 16.38 -5.24
C ASP A 137 7.23 17.05 -4.25
N ARG A 138 7.10 18.39 -4.28
CA ARG A 138 6.07 19.15 -3.54
C ARG A 138 4.66 18.71 -3.92
N ALA A 139 4.37 18.60 -5.21
CA ALA A 139 3.05 18.16 -5.70
C ALA A 139 2.72 16.72 -5.26
N ILE A 140 3.71 15.82 -5.27
CA ILE A 140 3.55 14.43 -4.80
C ILE A 140 3.24 14.39 -3.30
N LEU A 141 4.04 15.06 -2.49
CA LEU A 141 3.90 15.06 -1.04
C LEU A 141 2.57 15.69 -0.63
N GLU A 142 2.24 16.82 -1.23
CA GLU A 142 0.98 17.51 -0.95
C GLU A 142 -0.22 16.62 -1.28
N LEU A 143 -0.27 16.02 -2.47
CA LEU A 143 -1.39 15.16 -2.85
C LEU A 143 -1.50 13.91 -1.96
N LEU A 144 -0.38 13.31 -1.55
CA LEU A 144 -0.38 12.18 -0.61
C LEU A 144 -1.04 12.55 0.72
N TYR A 145 -0.73 13.73 1.24
CA TYR A 145 -1.28 14.19 2.50
C TYR A 145 -2.72 14.71 2.34
N ALA A 146 -2.97 15.60 1.40
CA ALA A 146 -4.27 16.21 1.20
C ALA A 146 -5.39 15.20 0.89
N SER A 147 -5.08 14.11 0.21
CA SER A 147 -6.11 13.14 -0.19
C SER A 147 -5.96 11.76 0.46
N GLY A 148 -4.95 11.56 1.29
CA GLY A 148 -4.71 10.29 1.98
C GLY A 148 -4.57 9.09 1.03
N LEU A 149 -4.09 9.29 -0.19
CA LEU A 149 -3.96 8.24 -1.20
C LEU A 149 -2.99 7.14 -0.78
N ARG A 150 -3.29 5.90 -1.21
CA ARG A 150 -2.26 4.86 -1.19
C ARG A 150 -1.18 5.20 -2.22
N VAL A 151 0.08 4.82 -1.93
CA VAL A 151 1.17 5.04 -2.88
C VAL A 151 0.91 4.41 -4.26
N SER A 152 0.21 3.28 -4.31
CA SER A 152 -0.19 2.64 -5.57
C SER A 152 -1.25 3.44 -6.33
N GLU A 153 -2.17 4.09 -5.63
CA GLU A 153 -3.18 4.97 -6.21
C GLU A 153 -2.53 6.23 -6.80
N LEU A 154 -1.60 6.86 -6.06
CA LEU A 154 -0.83 8.00 -6.55
C LEU A 154 -0.01 7.65 -7.80
N THR A 155 0.75 6.55 -7.76
CA THR A 155 1.60 6.16 -8.90
C THR A 155 0.80 5.66 -10.11
N GLY A 156 -0.41 5.14 -9.88
CA GLY A 156 -1.34 4.73 -10.92
C GLY A 156 -2.25 5.84 -11.45
N LEU A 157 -2.10 7.08 -10.95
CA LEU A 157 -2.98 8.19 -11.32
C LEU A 157 -2.68 8.67 -12.74
N ASP A 158 -3.73 8.78 -13.55
CA ASP A 158 -3.73 9.35 -14.88
C ASP A 158 -4.35 10.74 -14.91
N THR A 159 -3.98 11.55 -15.88
CA THR A 159 -4.38 12.97 -15.97
C THR A 159 -5.89 13.15 -16.14
N ASP A 160 -6.58 12.20 -16.79
CA ASP A 160 -8.04 12.20 -16.97
C ASP A 160 -8.82 11.95 -15.66
N ARG A 161 -8.12 11.52 -14.61
CA ARG A 161 -8.69 11.27 -13.27
C ARG A 161 -8.45 12.38 -12.27
N LEU A 162 -7.82 13.46 -12.72
CA LEU A 162 -7.49 14.62 -11.92
C LEU A 162 -8.42 15.77 -12.29
N ASP A 163 -9.34 16.12 -11.39
CA ASP A 163 -10.27 17.23 -11.54
C ASP A 163 -9.80 18.40 -10.65
N LEU A 164 -8.96 19.26 -11.25
CA LEU A 164 -8.41 20.43 -10.55
C LEU A 164 -9.48 21.50 -10.28
N ALA A 165 -10.47 21.64 -11.16
CA ALA A 165 -11.56 22.61 -10.98
C ALA A 165 -12.52 22.17 -9.88
N GLY A 166 -12.84 20.87 -9.83
CA GLY A 166 -13.69 20.27 -8.79
C GLY A 166 -12.95 19.92 -7.50
N LEU A 167 -11.65 20.21 -7.39
CA LEU A 167 -10.80 19.88 -6.22
C LEU A 167 -10.90 18.42 -5.80
N GLN A 168 -10.81 17.51 -6.75
CA GLN A 168 -10.96 16.07 -6.45
C GLN A 168 -10.09 15.18 -7.34
N VAL A 169 -9.77 14.01 -6.82
CA VAL A 169 -9.06 12.94 -7.52
C VAL A 169 -9.95 11.71 -7.58
N ARG A 170 -10.05 11.12 -8.76
CA ARG A 170 -10.76 9.88 -9.00
C ARG A 170 -9.77 8.72 -8.94
N VAL A 171 -9.92 7.82 -7.98
CA VAL A 171 -9.01 6.69 -7.77
C VAL A 171 -9.72 5.36 -7.83
N ILE A 172 -9.03 4.35 -8.35
CA ILE A 172 -9.52 2.98 -8.41
C ILE A 172 -8.92 2.20 -7.24
N GLY A 173 -9.77 1.69 -6.37
CA GLY A 173 -9.42 0.87 -5.22
C GLY A 173 -9.42 -0.64 -5.53
N LYS A 174 -9.34 -1.45 -4.47
CA LYS A 174 -9.43 -2.92 -4.56
C LYS A 174 -10.77 -3.34 -5.17
N GLY A 175 -10.75 -4.29 -6.10
CA GLY A 175 -11.94 -4.79 -6.80
C GLY A 175 -12.47 -3.82 -7.87
N ASN A 176 -11.60 -2.98 -8.43
CA ASN A 176 -11.94 -2.00 -9.47
C ASN A 176 -13.03 -0.99 -9.05
N ARG A 177 -13.19 -0.78 -7.74
CA ARG A 177 -14.15 0.21 -7.21
C ARG A 177 -13.56 1.60 -7.29
N GLU A 178 -14.26 2.48 -7.97
CA GLU A 178 -13.89 3.89 -8.10
C GLU A 178 -14.40 4.69 -6.90
N ARG A 179 -13.58 5.64 -6.42
CA ARG A 179 -14.00 6.66 -5.46
C ARG A 179 -13.40 8.01 -5.81
N ARG A 180 -14.10 9.06 -5.45
CA ARG A 180 -13.62 10.43 -5.52
C ARG A 180 -13.11 10.85 -4.15
N VAL A 181 -11.93 11.44 -4.12
CA VAL A 181 -11.30 11.94 -2.89
C VAL A 181 -11.04 13.42 -3.07
N PRO A 182 -11.48 14.28 -2.14
CA PRO A 182 -11.19 15.71 -2.21
C PRO A 182 -9.69 15.97 -2.05
N MET A 183 -9.25 17.10 -2.58
CA MET A 183 -7.94 17.72 -2.33
C MET A 183 -8.17 19.20 -2.03
N GLY A 184 -7.27 19.82 -1.25
CA GLY A 184 -7.34 21.24 -0.93
C GLY A 184 -6.79 22.12 -2.06
N ASP A 185 -6.98 23.43 -1.92
CA ASP A 185 -6.48 24.44 -2.85
C ASP A 185 -4.96 24.41 -2.99
N GLU A 186 -4.24 24.18 -1.91
CA GLU A 186 -2.77 24.06 -1.93
C GLU A 186 -2.31 22.89 -2.80
N ALA A 187 -2.98 21.74 -2.71
CA ALA A 187 -2.67 20.59 -3.55
C ALA A 187 -2.95 20.88 -5.03
N ARG A 188 -4.07 21.55 -5.33
CA ARG A 188 -4.40 22.02 -6.69
C ARG A 188 -3.29 22.89 -7.24
N GLU A 189 -2.85 23.90 -6.50
CA GLU A 189 -1.84 24.86 -6.93
C GLU A 189 -0.49 24.18 -7.22
N ARG A 190 -0.02 23.34 -6.30
CA ARG A 190 1.23 22.61 -6.47
C ARG A 190 1.18 21.63 -7.66
N ILE A 191 0.04 20.96 -7.84
CA ILE A 191 -0.16 20.06 -8.99
C ILE A 191 -0.22 20.84 -10.29
N HIS A 192 -0.98 21.94 -10.34
CA HIS A 192 -1.07 22.80 -11.52
C HIS A 192 0.31 23.29 -11.96
N ARG A 193 1.11 23.82 -11.02
CA ARG A 193 2.48 24.27 -11.30
C ARG A 193 3.37 23.16 -11.84
N TYR A 194 3.23 21.94 -11.32
CA TYR A 194 3.96 20.78 -11.81
C TYR A 194 3.53 20.37 -13.21
N LEU A 195 2.23 20.33 -13.48
CA LEU A 195 1.69 19.92 -14.78
C LEU A 195 2.07 20.90 -15.91
N ALA A 196 1.91 22.20 -15.65
CA ALA A 196 2.17 23.28 -16.61
C ALA A 196 3.68 23.57 -16.86
N GLY A 197 4.57 22.97 -16.09
CA GLY A 197 6.01 23.16 -16.21
C GLY A 197 6.76 21.84 -16.34
N PRO A 198 7.33 21.33 -15.24
CA PRO A 198 8.24 20.18 -15.30
C PRO A 198 7.68 18.93 -15.97
N ARG A 199 6.36 18.65 -15.80
CA ARG A 199 5.77 17.47 -16.43
C ARG A 199 5.72 17.62 -17.96
N GLU A 200 5.26 18.76 -18.44
CA GLU A 200 5.18 19.04 -19.87
C GLU A 200 6.56 18.90 -20.52
N GLU A 201 7.59 19.51 -19.93
CA GLU A 201 8.97 19.41 -20.38
C GLU A 201 9.46 17.95 -20.44
N TRP A 202 9.25 17.18 -19.37
CA TRP A 202 9.75 15.80 -19.28
C TRP A 202 8.97 14.80 -20.12
N THR A 203 7.75 15.12 -20.54
CA THR A 203 6.94 14.27 -21.42
C THR A 203 6.95 14.74 -22.87
N ALA A 204 7.66 15.81 -23.22
CA ALA A 204 7.81 16.28 -24.58
C ALA A 204 8.33 15.15 -25.48
N GLY A 205 7.59 14.84 -26.56
CA GLY A 205 7.90 13.75 -27.48
C GLY A 205 7.69 12.33 -26.92
N ARG A 206 7.14 12.18 -25.72
CA ARG A 206 6.82 10.88 -25.08
C ARG A 206 5.45 10.93 -24.42
N PRO A 207 4.36 10.83 -25.16
CA PRO A 207 3.01 10.90 -24.59
C PRO A 207 2.79 9.86 -23.49
N THR A 208 2.30 10.31 -22.34
CA THR A 208 1.93 9.46 -21.21
C THR A 208 0.72 10.01 -20.49
N ALA A 209 -0.21 9.13 -20.10
CA ALA A 209 -1.35 9.49 -19.27
C ALA A 209 -0.94 9.73 -17.79
N ALA A 210 0.24 9.25 -17.37
CA ALA A 210 0.66 9.35 -15.97
C ALA A 210 0.72 10.79 -15.48
N VAL A 211 0.11 11.08 -14.33
CA VAL A 211 0.26 12.39 -13.67
C VAL A 211 1.71 12.59 -13.25
N PHE A 212 2.25 11.68 -12.46
CA PHE A 212 3.60 11.83 -11.92
C PHE A 212 4.63 11.01 -12.70
N VAL A 213 5.63 11.70 -13.23
CA VAL A 213 6.70 11.12 -14.04
C VAL A 213 8.09 11.41 -13.49
N SER A 214 9.05 10.59 -13.86
CA SER A 214 10.48 10.84 -13.67
C SER A 214 10.97 11.92 -14.63
N GLN A 215 12.17 12.43 -14.44
CA GLN A 215 12.83 13.35 -15.38
C GLN A 215 13.03 12.77 -16.79
N ARG A 216 12.85 11.46 -16.96
CA ARG A 216 12.90 10.76 -18.26
C ARG A 216 11.52 10.55 -18.87
N GLY A 217 10.46 11.16 -18.32
CA GLY A 217 9.08 11.03 -18.78
C GLY A 217 8.38 9.71 -18.42
N ALA A 218 9.04 8.79 -17.73
CA ALA A 218 8.45 7.51 -17.34
C ALA A 218 7.64 7.65 -16.02
N ARG A 219 6.52 6.94 -15.93
CA ARG A 219 5.69 6.85 -14.72
C ARG A 219 6.54 6.50 -13.50
N LEU A 220 6.30 7.16 -12.37
CA LEU A 220 7.01 6.87 -11.12
C LEU A 220 6.59 5.52 -10.53
N THR A 221 7.56 4.83 -9.92
CA THR A 221 7.31 3.59 -9.19
C THR A 221 7.02 3.88 -7.71
N ARG A 222 6.37 2.92 -7.02
CA ARG A 222 6.11 3.01 -5.58
C ARG A 222 7.40 3.15 -4.77
N GLU A 223 8.46 2.46 -5.20
CA GLU A 223 9.78 2.52 -4.57
C GLU A 223 10.39 3.91 -4.70
N SER A 224 10.23 4.55 -5.87
CA SER A 224 10.70 5.92 -6.11
C SER A 224 9.99 6.92 -5.20
N VAL A 225 8.66 6.84 -5.09
CA VAL A 225 7.87 7.69 -4.17
C VAL A 225 8.26 7.40 -2.71
N GLY A 226 8.44 6.14 -2.33
CA GLY A 226 8.88 5.79 -0.98
C GLY A 226 10.28 6.33 -0.63
N ARG A 227 11.21 6.37 -1.59
CA ARG A 227 12.53 7.01 -1.40
C ARG A 227 12.42 8.52 -1.28
N LEU A 228 11.58 9.14 -2.11
CA LEU A 228 11.30 10.58 -2.09
C LEU A 228 10.75 11.01 -0.73
N VAL A 229 9.74 10.33 -0.21
CA VAL A 229 9.17 10.63 1.12
C VAL A 229 10.22 10.56 2.21
N ARG A 230 11.03 9.50 2.25
CA ARG A 230 12.11 9.37 3.25
C ARG A 230 13.17 10.46 3.14
N ARG A 231 13.57 10.81 1.91
CA ARG A 231 14.54 11.89 1.65
C ARG A 231 14.07 13.21 2.24
N TRP A 232 12.82 13.59 1.97
CA TRP A 232 12.31 14.89 2.38
C TRP A 232 11.94 14.94 3.86
N ALA A 233 11.52 13.80 4.45
CA ALA A 233 11.38 13.69 5.90
C ALA A 233 12.73 13.90 6.63
N ALA A 234 13.80 13.27 6.14
CA ALA A 234 15.14 13.48 6.70
C ALA A 234 15.61 14.93 6.51
N ALA A 235 15.36 15.55 5.35
CA ALA A 235 15.72 16.95 5.09
C ALA A 235 14.93 17.93 5.99
N ALA A 236 13.72 17.58 6.39
CA ALA A 236 12.90 18.35 7.33
C ALA A 236 13.27 18.10 8.81
N GLY A 237 14.29 17.29 9.10
CA GLY A 237 14.70 16.97 10.48
C GLY A 237 13.73 16.04 11.22
N VAL A 238 12.85 15.32 10.51
CA VAL A 238 11.92 14.39 11.14
C VAL A 238 12.60 13.04 11.35
N GLU A 239 12.92 12.72 12.59
CA GLU A 239 13.69 11.52 12.98
C GLU A 239 12.88 10.21 12.83
N SER A 240 11.54 10.26 12.86
CA SER A 240 10.70 9.08 12.72
C SER A 240 10.77 8.49 11.31
N ARG A 241 10.54 7.17 11.20
CA ARG A 241 10.53 6.49 9.91
C ARG A 241 9.29 6.85 9.08
N VAL A 242 9.35 7.95 8.34
CA VAL A 242 8.26 8.41 7.49
C VAL A 242 8.15 7.57 6.20
N THR A 243 6.92 7.18 5.88
CA THR A 243 6.56 6.43 4.67
C THR A 243 5.27 7.02 4.07
N PRO A 244 4.89 6.67 2.83
CA PRO A 244 3.57 7.05 2.30
C PRO A 244 2.40 6.56 3.17
N HIS A 245 2.55 5.45 3.89
CA HIS A 245 1.55 4.99 4.87
C HIS A 245 1.47 5.91 6.09
N THR A 246 2.59 6.48 6.52
CA THR A 246 2.62 7.45 7.61
C THR A 246 1.80 8.70 7.24
N PHE A 247 1.98 9.24 6.01
CA PHE A 247 1.15 10.36 5.52
C PHE A 247 -0.34 10.04 5.53
N ARG A 248 -0.71 8.87 5.02
CA ARG A 248 -2.11 8.44 5.01
C ARG A 248 -2.68 8.24 6.41
N HIS A 249 -1.88 7.76 7.34
CA HIS A 249 -2.30 7.61 8.74
C HIS A 249 -2.47 8.97 9.41
N SER A 250 -1.53 9.89 9.21
CA SER A 250 -1.62 11.28 9.71
C SER A 250 -2.83 12.01 9.10
N PHE A 251 -3.11 11.85 7.80
CA PHE A 251 -4.35 12.35 7.18
C PHE A 251 -5.60 11.86 7.91
N ALA A 252 -5.69 10.55 8.19
CA ALA A 252 -6.84 9.98 8.87
C ALA A 252 -7.00 10.54 10.29
N THR A 253 -5.89 10.61 11.04
CA THR A 253 -5.88 11.11 12.42
C THR A 253 -6.24 12.59 12.48
N HIS A 254 -5.63 13.42 11.64
CA HIS A 254 -5.92 14.85 11.63
C HIS A 254 -7.36 15.17 11.23
N LEU A 255 -7.95 14.41 10.31
CA LEU A 255 -9.39 14.55 10.02
C LEU A 255 -10.25 14.22 11.24
N LEU A 256 -9.93 13.16 12.00
CA LEU A 256 -10.66 12.78 13.21
C LEU A 256 -10.50 13.87 14.30
N GLU A 257 -9.28 14.34 14.49
CA GLU A 257 -8.98 15.44 15.45
C GLU A 257 -9.68 16.76 15.03
N GLY A 258 -9.81 17.01 13.73
CA GLY A 258 -10.59 18.12 13.17
C GLY A 258 -12.11 17.91 13.24
N GLY A 259 -12.58 16.82 13.88
CA GLY A 259 -14.00 16.56 14.13
C GLY A 259 -14.73 15.84 12.98
N ALA A 260 -14.02 15.23 12.03
CA ALA A 260 -14.64 14.39 11.02
C ALA A 260 -15.15 13.08 11.64
N ASP A 261 -16.34 12.65 11.23
CA ASP A 261 -16.88 11.34 11.63
C ASP A 261 -15.98 10.21 11.09
N LEU A 262 -15.76 9.17 11.92
CA LEU A 262 -14.94 8.00 11.55
C LEU A 262 -15.40 7.35 10.25
N ARG A 263 -16.71 7.32 9.98
CA ARG A 263 -17.28 6.75 8.75
C ARG A 263 -16.90 7.56 7.52
N VAL A 264 -16.90 8.90 7.63
CA VAL A 264 -16.44 9.78 6.56
C VAL A 264 -14.98 9.50 6.24
N VAL A 265 -14.12 9.40 7.26
CA VAL A 265 -12.70 9.06 7.09
C VAL A 265 -12.50 7.68 6.45
N GLN A 266 -13.25 6.68 6.90
CA GLN A 266 -13.22 5.33 6.30
C GLN A 266 -13.63 5.34 4.81
N THR A 267 -14.64 6.14 4.46
CA THR A 267 -15.10 6.31 3.08
C THR A 267 -14.02 6.96 2.21
N LEU A 268 -13.44 8.07 2.66
CA LEU A 268 -12.33 8.75 1.98
C LEU A 268 -11.15 7.82 1.76
N LEU A 269 -10.83 7.00 2.74
CA LEU A 269 -9.75 6.03 2.66
C LEU A 269 -10.08 4.80 1.80
N GLY A 270 -11.34 4.51 1.52
CA GLY A 270 -11.76 3.33 0.78
C GLY A 270 -11.47 2.04 1.55
N HIS A 271 -11.85 1.98 2.83
CA HIS A 271 -11.82 0.77 3.62
C HIS A 271 -13.05 -0.07 3.29
N ALA A 272 -12.85 -1.17 2.59
CA ALA A 272 -13.89 -2.14 2.28
C ALA A 272 -14.14 -3.07 3.49
N SER A 273 -14.73 -2.58 4.56
CA SER A 273 -15.28 -3.47 5.57
C SER A 273 -16.67 -3.94 5.12
N ILE A 274 -16.84 -5.26 5.06
CA ILE A 274 -17.90 -6.00 4.35
C ILE A 274 -19.29 -5.83 4.98
N SER A 275 -19.45 -5.22 6.13
CA SER A 275 -20.73 -5.18 6.85
C SER A 275 -21.60 -3.94 6.61
N THR A 276 -21.21 -3.02 5.74
CA THR A 276 -21.85 -1.70 5.64
C THR A 276 -22.22 -1.23 4.24
N THR A 277 -22.26 -2.11 3.25
CA THR A 277 -22.64 -1.73 1.87
C THR A 277 -24.13 -1.27 1.79
N GLN A 278 -24.95 -1.58 2.77
CA GLN A 278 -26.37 -1.22 2.78
C GLN A 278 -26.69 0.15 3.41
N LEU A 279 -25.74 0.82 4.07
CA LEU A 279 -25.97 2.11 4.75
C LEU A 279 -25.32 3.34 4.08
N TYR A 280 -24.56 3.15 2.98
CA TYR A 280 -23.75 4.23 2.38
C TYR A 280 -24.44 5.05 1.28
N THR A 281 -25.72 4.86 1.05
CA THR A 281 -26.48 5.58 0.02
C THR A 281 -26.71 7.07 0.31
N HIS A 282 -26.25 7.59 1.46
CA HIS A 282 -26.58 8.98 1.88
C HIS A 282 -25.37 9.91 2.08
N LEU A 283 -24.12 9.47 1.91
CA LEU A 283 -22.97 10.36 1.89
C LEU A 283 -22.75 10.91 0.47
N THR A 284 -23.34 12.05 0.18
CA THR A 284 -23.14 12.73 -1.09
C THR A 284 -21.69 13.22 -1.21
N GLY A 285 -21.18 13.34 -2.44
CA GLY A 285 -19.83 13.90 -2.65
C GLY A 285 -19.68 15.33 -2.11
N GLU A 286 -20.78 16.05 -1.99
CA GLU A 286 -20.86 17.39 -1.41
C GLU A 286 -20.63 17.36 0.11
N ARG A 287 -21.27 16.42 0.81
CA ARG A 287 -21.07 16.25 2.25
C ARG A 287 -19.65 15.82 2.60
N LEU A 288 -19.04 14.99 1.77
CA LEU A 288 -17.63 14.60 1.95
C LEU A 288 -16.69 15.80 1.82
N ARG A 289 -16.95 16.70 0.85
CA ARG A 289 -16.18 17.94 0.66
C ARG A 289 -16.35 18.92 1.82
N GLU A 290 -17.57 19.12 2.29
CA GLU A 290 -17.84 19.98 3.45
C GLU A 290 -17.09 19.53 4.71
N VAL A 291 -17.16 18.22 5.03
CA VAL A 291 -16.47 17.66 6.18
C VAL A 291 -14.95 17.78 6.01
N TYR A 292 -14.44 17.51 4.82
CA TYR A 292 -13.03 17.67 4.49
C TYR A 292 -12.58 19.12 4.68
N ALA A 293 -13.29 20.08 4.08
CA ALA A 293 -12.97 21.52 4.17
C ALA A 293 -12.94 22.04 5.60
N ARG A 294 -13.77 21.49 6.49
CA ARG A 294 -13.81 21.90 7.89
C ARG A 294 -12.73 21.22 8.76
N ALA A 295 -12.39 19.97 8.45
CA ALA A 295 -11.61 19.13 9.34
C ALA A 295 -10.15 18.94 8.90
N HIS A 296 -9.81 19.14 7.62
CA HIS A 296 -8.45 18.91 7.14
C HIS A 296 -7.58 20.16 7.31
N PRO A 297 -6.36 20.06 7.87
CA PRO A 297 -5.49 21.23 8.15
C PRO A 297 -5.04 22.00 6.89
N ARG A 298 -5.18 21.41 5.69
CA ARG A 298 -4.80 22.01 4.39
C ARG A 298 -5.93 21.87 3.37
N ALA A 299 -7.17 22.06 3.82
CA ALA A 299 -8.34 22.07 2.97
C ALA A 299 -8.36 23.29 2.04
#